data_6104b5c39b35f0f2c44c340fcafdab26
#
_entry.id   6104b5c39b35f0f2c44c340fcafdab26
#
_cell.length_a   1.000
_cell.length_b   1.000
_cell.length_c   1.000
_cell.angle_alpha   90.00
_cell.angle_beta   90.00
_cell.angle_gamma   90.00
#
_symmetry.space_group_name_H-M   'P 1'
#
loop_
_entity.id
_entity.type
_entity.pdbx_description
1 polymer ?
#
loop_
_entity_poly.entity_id
_entity_poly.type
_entity_poly.pdbx_seq_one_letter_code
_entity_poly.pdbx_strand_id
1 'polypeptide(L)'
;GEDDEAFKVHVHTNIPGDALSEAQKYGTLELAKIENMRLQHDDLTAGRKARSTDDLEAVEKELESQPAPQPDGPAAPEKRYGSVAVCAGEGLAGVFRDLGVDEIIEGGQTMNPSTEDILHAIEKTPAEIVFVLPNNKNIIMAAQAAAELAAREVVVIPTKTVPQGISAMLSFDPGMEPSENEAAMTDCLSGVMTMQITYAARDSDFDGFDIHAGDYLGLCDGALAGTTQDITALLATLADKAAAAGKEFINIFYGADISEADAEQALALFQQHAPDAEVNLVSGGQPIYYYLISAE
;
A
#
# COMPACT_ATOMS: atom_id res chain seq x y z
N GLY A 1 12.10 -22.61 -36.88
CA GLY A 1 10.93 -22.04 -36.24
C GLY A 1 10.15 -23.17 -35.63
N GLU A 2 10.17 -23.30 -34.33
CA GLU A 2 9.24 -24.14 -33.59
C GLU A 2 8.07 -23.21 -33.29
N ASP A 3 6.89 -23.60 -33.79
CA ASP A 3 5.64 -22.94 -33.41
C ASP A 3 5.33 -23.33 -31.94
N ASP A 4 5.34 -22.37 -31.06
CA ASP A 4 4.85 -22.53 -29.69
C ASP A 4 3.31 -22.73 -29.77
N GLU A 5 2.85 -23.98 -29.73
CA GLU A 5 1.42 -24.28 -29.65
C GLU A 5 0.93 -24.01 -28.24
N ALA A 6 0.10 -22.97 -28.07
CA ALA A 6 -0.62 -22.74 -26.85
C ALA A 6 -1.77 -23.74 -26.70
N PHE A 7 -1.87 -24.41 -25.55
CA PHE A 7 -2.96 -25.33 -25.24
C PHE A 7 -3.97 -24.69 -24.30
N LYS A 8 -5.25 -24.78 -24.66
CA LYS A 8 -6.35 -24.40 -23.77
C LYS A 8 -6.84 -25.64 -23.02
N VAL A 9 -6.78 -25.59 -21.69
CA VAL A 9 -7.25 -26.68 -20.82
C VAL A 9 -8.42 -26.19 -19.98
N HIS A 10 -9.52 -26.95 -19.98
CA HIS A 10 -10.70 -26.69 -19.16
C HIS A 10 -10.86 -27.80 -18.13
N VAL A 11 -10.89 -27.45 -16.84
CA VAL A 11 -10.94 -28.41 -15.74
C VAL A 11 -12.05 -28.06 -14.78
N HIS A 12 -12.88 -29.03 -14.44
CA HIS A 12 -13.85 -28.91 -13.33
C HIS A 12 -13.24 -29.51 -12.07
N THR A 13 -13.03 -28.73 -11.05
CA THR A 13 -12.45 -29.18 -9.78
C THR A 13 -12.99 -28.37 -8.60
N ASN A 14 -12.96 -28.95 -7.42
CA ASN A 14 -13.22 -28.25 -6.16
C ASN A 14 -11.93 -27.67 -5.55
N ILE A 15 -10.77 -27.97 -6.11
CA ILE A 15 -9.45 -27.53 -5.65
C ILE A 15 -8.69 -26.94 -6.85
N PRO A 16 -9.03 -25.71 -7.28
CA PRO A 16 -8.42 -25.11 -8.48
C PRO A 16 -6.91 -24.92 -8.36
N GLY A 17 -6.39 -24.71 -7.15
CA GLY A 17 -4.96 -24.58 -6.92
C GLY A 17 -4.14 -25.82 -7.34
N ASP A 18 -4.68 -27.02 -7.13
CA ASP A 18 -4.00 -28.27 -7.53
C ASP A 18 -3.97 -28.41 -9.05
N ALA A 19 -5.06 -28.02 -9.73
CA ALA A 19 -5.13 -28.04 -11.19
C ALA A 19 -4.11 -27.09 -11.82
N LEU A 20 -3.95 -25.88 -11.28
CA LEU A 20 -2.95 -24.92 -11.73
C LEU A 20 -1.52 -25.42 -11.47
N SER A 21 -1.26 -25.98 -10.29
CA SER A 21 0.04 -26.54 -9.94
C SER A 21 0.42 -27.71 -10.83
N GLU A 22 -0.55 -28.53 -11.23
CA GLU A 22 -0.33 -29.63 -12.16
C GLU A 22 -0.03 -29.10 -13.59
N ALA A 23 -0.82 -28.11 -14.04
CA ALA A 23 -0.63 -27.53 -15.38
C ALA A 23 0.75 -26.88 -15.55
N GLN A 24 1.29 -26.23 -14.51
CA GLN A 24 2.62 -25.62 -14.54
C GLN A 24 3.77 -26.62 -14.79
N LYS A 25 3.56 -27.91 -14.56
CA LYS A 25 4.58 -28.93 -14.85
C LYS A 25 4.76 -29.17 -16.35
N TYR A 26 3.79 -28.78 -17.17
CA TYR A 26 3.76 -28.99 -18.60
C TYR A 26 4.07 -27.73 -19.44
N GLY A 27 4.13 -26.57 -18.80
CA GLY A 27 4.45 -25.30 -19.45
C GLY A 27 4.13 -24.08 -18.60
N THR A 28 4.39 -22.90 -19.14
CA THR A 28 4.07 -21.62 -18.53
C THR A 28 2.57 -21.33 -18.69
N LEU A 29 1.90 -20.87 -17.63
CA LEU A 29 0.52 -20.43 -17.71
C LEU A 29 0.48 -18.97 -18.15
N GLU A 30 -0.08 -18.70 -19.33
CA GLU A 30 -0.26 -17.34 -19.84
C GLU A 30 -1.53 -16.69 -19.28
N LEU A 31 -2.61 -17.49 -19.15
CA LEU A 31 -3.88 -17.03 -18.60
C LEU A 31 -4.53 -18.15 -17.79
N ALA A 32 -4.94 -17.85 -16.56
CA ALA A 32 -5.71 -18.75 -15.73
C ALA A 32 -7.02 -18.09 -15.27
N LYS A 33 -8.16 -18.63 -15.67
CA LYS A 33 -9.50 -18.18 -15.25
C LYS A 33 -10.12 -19.20 -14.31
N ILE A 34 -10.59 -18.75 -13.15
CA ILE A 34 -11.26 -19.60 -12.15
C ILE A 34 -12.67 -19.06 -11.96
N GLU A 35 -13.67 -19.90 -12.21
CA GLU A 35 -15.09 -19.57 -12.03
C GLU A 35 -15.74 -20.50 -11.02
N ASN A 36 -16.54 -19.96 -10.11
CA ASN A 36 -17.32 -20.76 -9.17
C ASN A 36 -18.69 -21.09 -9.77
N MET A 37 -18.81 -22.30 -10.32
CA MET A 37 -20.05 -22.77 -10.95
C MET A 37 -21.25 -22.85 -9.99
N ARG A 38 -21.04 -22.94 -8.68
CA ARG A 38 -22.15 -22.92 -7.69
C ARG A 38 -22.79 -21.53 -7.64
N LEU A 39 -22.00 -20.46 -7.75
CA LEU A 39 -22.52 -19.09 -7.82
C LEU A 39 -23.27 -18.85 -9.15
N GLN A 40 -22.79 -19.42 -10.25
CA GLN A 40 -23.51 -19.35 -11.54
C GLN A 40 -24.88 -20.07 -11.48
N HIS A 41 -24.94 -21.21 -10.80
CA HIS A 41 -26.21 -21.95 -10.62
C HIS A 41 -27.18 -21.15 -9.74
N ASP A 42 -26.71 -20.54 -8.67
CA ASP A 42 -27.53 -19.72 -7.77
C ASP A 42 -28.03 -18.44 -8.45
N ASP A 43 -27.26 -17.83 -9.35
CA ASP A 43 -27.67 -16.69 -10.16
C ASP A 43 -28.72 -17.06 -11.20
N LEU A 44 -28.61 -18.23 -11.83
CA LEU A 44 -29.62 -18.76 -12.77
C LEU A 44 -30.92 -19.08 -12.06
N THR A 45 -30.88 -19.70 -10.86
CA THR A 45 -32.05 -19.99 -10.06
C THR A 45 -32.73 -18.75 -9.50
N ALA A 46 -31.99 -17.67 -9.30
CA ALA A 46 -32.48 -16.34 -8.87
C ALA A 46 -32.97 -15.45 -10.05
N GLY A 47 -32.99 -15.95 -11.29
CA GLY A 47 -33.44 -15.22 -12.48
C GLY A 47 -32.52 -14.12 -12.93
N ARG A 48 -31.28 -14.09 -12.43
CA ARG A 48 -30.23 -13.16 -12.89
C ARG A 48 -29.48 -13.79 -14.07
N LYS A 49 -29.02 -12.95 -15.03
CA LYS A 49 -28.18 -13.44 -16.13
C LYS A 49 -26.88 -14.01 -15.55
N ALA A 50 -26.65 -15.31 -15.70
CA ALA A 50 -25.34 -15.88 -15.47
C ALA A 50 -24.33 -15.22 -16.41
N ARG A 51 -23.22 -14.78 -15.89
CA ARG A 51 -22.10 -14.34 -16.71
C ARG A 51 -21.52 -15.57 -17.41
N SER A 52 -21.75 -15.66 -18.71
CA SER A 52 -21.35 -16.80 -19.53
C SER A 52 -19.91 -16.66 -20.02
N THR A 53 -19.28 -17.82 -20.25
CA THR A 53 -17.95 -17.92 -20.89
C THR A 53 -17.93 -17.43 -22.35
N ASP A 54 -19.10 -17.21 -22.97
CA ASP A 54 -19.22 -16.67 -24.33
C ASP A 54 -18.79 -15.19 -24.42
N ASP A 55 -18.63 -14.51 -23.29
CA ASP A 55 -18.05 -13.16 -23.23
C ASP A 55 -16.51 -13.14 -23.41
N LEU A 56 -15.84 -14.30 -23.45
CA LEU A 56 -14.39 -14.35 -23.68
C LEU A 56 -14.02 -13.86 -25.08
N GLU A 57 -14.77 -14.24 -26.11
CA GLU A 57 -14.56 -13.73 -27.47
C GLU A 57 -14.85 -12.21 -27.58
N ALA A 58 -15.79 -11.73 -26.75
CA ALA A 58 -16.08 -10.30 -26.68
C ALA A 58 -14.97 -9.56 -25.91
N VAL A 59 -14.44 -10.15 -24.83
CA VAL A 59 -13.32 -9.58 -24.05
C VAL A 59 -11.99 -9.70 -24.81
N GLU A 60 -11.73 -10.82 -25.51
CA GLU A 60 -10.57 -10.93 -26.40
C GLU A 60 -10.67 -9.90 -27.53
N LYS A 61 -11.85 -9.70 -28.11
CA LYS A 61 -12.07 -8.73 -29.18
C LYS A 61 -12.06 -7.28 -28.66
N GLU A 62 -12.42 -7.04 -27.40
CA GLU A 62 -12.28 -5.75 -26.72
C GLU A 62 -10.82 -5.49 -26.33
N LEU A 63 -10.07 -6.51 -25.89
CA LEU A 63 -8.62 -6.44 -25.64
C LEU A 63 -7.82 -6.31 -26.94
N GLU A 64 -8.22 -6.96 -28.04
CA GLU A 64 -7.60 -6.78 -29.35
C GLU A 64 -8.01 -5.46 -30.03
N SER A 65 -9.16 -4.88 -29.69
CA SER A 65 -9.63 -3.61 -30.23
C SER A 65 -9.24 -2.38 -29.41
N GLN A 66 -8.82 -2.58 -28.16
CA GLN A 66 -8.08 -1.54 -27.46
C GLN A 66 -6.66 -1.61 -28.04
N PRO A 67 -6.12 -0.51 -28.63
CA PRO A 67 -4.69 -0.46 -28.83
C PRO A 67 -4.07 -0.77 -27.48
N ALA A 68 -3.21 -1.81 -27.44
CA ALA A 68 -2.38 -2.05 -26.27
C ALA A 68 -1.89 -0.67 -25.82
N PRO A 69 -2.00 -0.28 -24.55
CA PRO A 69 -1.40 0.94 -24.12
C PRO A 69 0.05 0.82 -24.59
N GLN A 70 0.36 1.53 -25.67
CA GLN A 70 1.75 1.71 -26.04
C GLN A 70 2.29 2.36 -24.78
N PRO A 71 3.35 1.81 -24.19
CA PRO A 71 4.01 2.55 -23.13
C PRO A 71 4.32 3.89 -23.77
N ASP A 72 3.56 4.93 -23.36
CA ASP A 72 3.93 6.29 -23.67
C ASP A 72 5.39 6.36 -23.22
N GLY A 73 6.29 6.61 -24.15
CA GLY A 73 7.70 6.70 -23.82
C GLY A 73 7.85 7.69 -22.67
N PRO A 74 8.92 7.63 -21.89
CA PRO A 74 9.05 8.42 -20.67
C PRO A 74 8.65 9.85 -20.93
N ALA A 75 7.75 10.40 -20.07
CA ALA A 75 7.26 11.76 -20.21
C ALA A 75 8.44 12.72 -20.32
N ALA A 76 8.37 13.69 -21.25
CA ALA A 76 9.44 14.68 -21.36
C ALA A 76 9.59 15.44 -20.03
N PRO A 77 10.81 15.64 -19.52
CA PRO A 77 10.99 16.33 -18.26
C PRO A 77 10.58 17.79 -18.37
N GLU A 78 9.69 18.22 -17.48
CA GLU A 78 9.23 19.61 -17.33
C GLU A 78 9.87 20.28 -16.11
N LYS A 79 10.41 19.47 -15.19
CA LYS A 79 11.04 19.91 -13.93
C LYS A 79 12.23 19.02 -13.56
N ARG A 80 13.09 19.56 -12.68
CA ARG A 80 14.28 18.82 -12.23
C ARG A 80 13.92 17.60 -11.40
N TYR A 81 13.02 17.76 -10.42
CA TYR A 81 12.64 16.71 -9.48
C TYR A 81 11.18 16.34 -9.58
N GLY A 82 10.89 15.07 -9.49
CA GLY A 82 9.57 14.52 -9.31
C GLY A 82 9.54 13.47 -8.20
N SER A 83 8.36 13.05 -7.81
CA SER A 83 8.22 12.05 -6.77
C SER A 83 7.04 11.13 -7.00
N VAL A 84 7.23 9.86 -6.58
CA VAL A 84 6.23 8.80 -6.63
C VAL A 84 6.09 8.23 -5.23
N ALA A 85 4.88 8.11 -4.72
CA ALA A 85 4.63 7.51 -3.41
C ALA A 85 3.62 6.36 -3.50
N VAL A 86 3.84 5.31 -2.71
CA VAL A 86 2.88 4.23 -2.54
C VAL A 86 2.08 4.48 -1.28
N CYS A 87 0.76 4.51 -1.38
CA CYS A 87 -0.14 4.56 -0.23
C CYS A 87 -1.52 4.02 -0.59
N ALA A 88 -2.34 3.72 0.42
CA ALA A 88 -3.74 3.37 0.28
C ALA A 88 -4.59 4.31 1.12
N GLY A 89 -5.72 4.75 0.56
CA GLY A 89 -6.62 5.71 1.18
C GLY A 89 -6.50 7.11 0.56
N GLU A 90 -7.65 7.64 0.14
CA GLU A 90 -7.69 8.92 -0.59
C GLU A 90 -7.22 10.10 0.26
N GLY A 91 -7.45 10.06 1.58
CA GLY A 91 -6.96 11.10 2.49
C GLY A 91 -5.43 11.11 2.57
N LEU A 92 -4.79 9.93 2.69
CA LEU A 92 -3.32 9.82 2.66
C LEU A 92 -2.76 10.25 1.29
N ALA A 93 -3.41 9.85 0.21
CA ALA A 93 -3.05 10.29 -1.14
C ALA A 93 -3.16 11.82 -1.28
N GLY A 94 -4.19 12.43 -0.67
CA GLY A 94 -4.34 13.88 -0.59
C GLY A 94 -3.16 14.54 0.11
N VAL A 95 -2.75 14.03 1.27
CA VAL A 95 -1.57 14.53 2.01
C VAL A 95 -0.31 14.49 1.15
N PHE A 96 -0.06 13.39 0.44
CA PHE A 96 1.11 13.31 -0.44
C PHE A 96 1.03 14.29 -1.62
N ARG A 97 -0.16 14.50 -2.22
CA ARG A 97 -0.35 15.50 -3.28
C ARG A 97 -0.11 16.92 -2.77
N ASP A 98 -0.59 17.24 -1.57
CA ASP A 98 -0.36 18.54 -0.92
C ASP A 98 1.13 18.79 -0.61
N LEU A 99 1.89 17.72 -0.35
CA LEU A 99 3.34 17.76 -0.21
C LEU A 99 4.09 17.81 -1.56
N GLY A 100 3.38 17.79 -2.67
CA GLY A 100 3.95 17.92 -4.01
C GLY A 100 4.36 16.60 -4.67
N VAL A 101 3.86 15.47 -4.20
CA VAL A 101 4.07 14.18 -4.88
C VAL A 101 3.27 14.15 -6.18
N ASP A 102 3.94 13.76 -7.26
CA ASP A 102 3.38 13.77 -8.62
C ASP A 102 2.46 12.59 -8.90
N GLU A 103 2.94 11.40 -8.58
CA GLU A 103 2.21 10.17 -8.85
C GLU A 103 2.02 9.37 -7.57
N ILE A 104 0.79 8.90 -7.37
CA ILE A 104 0.43 8.03 -6.26
C ILE A 104 0.11 6.65 -6.82
N ILE A 105 0.77 5.64 -6.29
CA ILE A 105 0.45 4.24 -6.57
C ILE A 105 -0.41 3.72 -5.43
N GLU A 106 -1.64 3.34 -5.75
CA GLU A 106 -2.53 2.76 -4.76
C GLU A 106 -2.08 1.35 -4.39
N GLY A 107 -1.86 1.11 -3.11
CA GLY A 107 -1.42 -0.19 -2.60
C GLY A 107 -0.62 -0.12 -1.31
N GLY A 108 0.05 -1.21 -0.98
CA GLY A 108 1.04 -1.24 0.10
C GLY A 108 0.70 -2.12 1.30
N GLN A 109 -0.54 -2.57 1.49
CA GLN A 109 -0.90 -3.43 2.63
C GLN A 109 -1.37 -4.82 2.21
N THR A 110 -2.30 -4.91 1.29
CA THR A 110 -2.84 -6.18 0.78
C THR A 110 -2.45 -6.43 -0.66
N MET A 111 -2.20 -5.37 -1.42
CA MET A 111 -1.74 -5.45 -2.81
C MET A 111 -0.47 -4.63 -2.94
N ASN A 112 0.67 -5.30 -2.95
CA ASN A 112 1.93 -4.65 -3.27
C ASN A 112 1.98 -4.36 -4.77
N PRO A 113 2.27 -3.13 -5.21
CA PRO A 113 2.48 -2.83 -6.61
C PRO A 113 3.64 -3.66 -7.17
N SER A 114 3.52 -4.05 -8.41
CA SER A 114 4.58 -4.73 -9.13
C SER A 114 5.72 -3.77 -9.49
N THR A 115 6.86 -4.31 -9.88
CA THR A 115 7.96 -3.51 -10.45
C THR A 115 7.50 -2.72 -11.67
N GLU A 116 6.60 -3.28 -12.48
CA GLU A 116 6.05 -2.64 -13.68
C GLU A 116 5.14 -1.46 -13.32
N ASP A 117 4.29 -1.59 -12.30
CA ASP A 117 3.44 -0.49 -11.83
C ASP A 117 4.28 0.71 -11.34
N ILE A 118 5.35 0.41 -10.60
CA ILE A 118 6.27 1.44 -10.10
C ILE A 118 7.04 2.08 -11.26
N LEU A 119 7.55 1.30 -12.20
CA LEU A 119 8.23 1.78 -13.39
C LEU A 119 7.32 2.69 -14.23
N HIS A 120 6.08 2.28 -14.43
CA HIS A 120 5.10 3.08 -15.16
C HIS A 120 4.85 4.45 -14.49
N ALA A 121 4.70 4.49 -13.17
CA ALA A 121 4.54 5.75 -12.43
C ALA A 121 5.79 6.64 -12.53
N ILE A 122 6.99 6.05 -12.46
CA ILE A 122 8.26 6.76 -12.67
C ILE A 122 8.32 7.38 -14.06
N GLU A 123 7.99 6.62 -15.11
CA GLU A 123 8.05 7.07 -16.50
C GLU A 123 7.00 8.14 -16.82
N LYS A 124 5.84 8.07 -16.17
CA LYS A 124 4.77 9.06 -16.30
C LYS A 124 5.11 10.39 -15.61
N THR A 125 5.98 10.39 -14.61
CA THR A 125 6.39 11.59 -13.88
C THR A 125 7.25 12.49 -14.76
N PRO A 126 6.87 13.77 -15.08
CA PRO A 126 7.58 14.62 -16.01
C PRO A 126 8.78 15.32 -15.34
N ALA A 127 9.76 14.56 -14.89
CA ALA A 127 10.94 15.08 -14.18
C ALA A 127 12.24 14.42 -14.68
N GLU A 128 13.37 15.11 -14.50
CA GLU A 128 14.70 14.57 -14.80
C GLU A 128 15.10 13.48 -13.80
N ILE A 129 14.83 13.72 -12.52
CA ILE A 129 15.15 12.84 -11.40
C ILE A 129 13.86 12.56 -10.61
N VAL A 130 13.59 11.29 -10.30
CA VAL A 130 12.38 10.87 -9.59
C VAL A 130 12.74 10.22 -8.26
N PHE A 131 12.21 10.78 -7.17
CA PHE A 131 12.27 10.17 -5.84
C PHE A 131 11.10 9.20 -5.66
N VAL A 132 11.38 7.97 -5.24
CA VAL A 132 10.36 6.94 -5.00
C VAL A 132 10.28 6.64 -3.51
N LEU A 133 9.07 6.73 -2.97
CA LEU A 133 8.70 6.49 -1.57
C LEU A 133 7.86 5.21 -1.48
N PRO A 134 8.47 4.03 -1.25
CA PRO A 134 7.74 2.75 -1.20
C PRO A 134 6.75 2.64 -0.04
N ASN A 135 7.03 3.30 1.09
CA ASN A 135 6.19 3.34 2.29
C ASN A 135 5.80 1.97 2.87
N ASN A 136 6.50 0.93 2.44
CA ASN A 136 6.35 -0.44 2.91
C ASN A 136 7.64 -1.22 2.65
N LYS A 137 8.14 -1.91 3.67
CA LYS A 137 9.38 -2.71 3.58
C LYS A 137 9.36 -3.75 2.46
N ASN A 138 8.17 -4.30 2.14
CA ASN A 138 8.01 -5.34 1.12
C ASN A 138 8.05 -4.79 -0.30
N ILE A 139 7.92 -3.47 -0.48
CA ILE A 139 7.92 -2.80 -1.78
C ILE A 139 9.30 -2.24 -2.14
N ILE A 140 10.20 -2.05 -1.16
CA ILE A 140 11.52 -1.44 -1.37
C ILE A 140 12.29 -2.16 -2.48
N MET A 141 12.31 -3.50 -2.49
CA MET A 141 13.02 -4.26 -3.52
C MET A 141 12.42 -4.08 -4.91
N ALA A 142 11.08 -4.03 -5.02
CA ALA A 142 10.41 -3.79 -6.29
C ALA A 142 10.69 -2.36 -6.81
N ALA A 143 10.74 -1.37 -5.90
CA ALA A 143 11.10 0.00 -6.25
C ALA A 143 12.55 0.12 -6.73
N GLN A 144 13.48 -0.57 -6.08
CA GLN A 144 14.89 -0.64 -6.52
C GLN A 144 15.02 -1.28 -7.89
N ALA A 145 14.32 -2.40 -8.13
CA ALA A 145 14.31 -3.04 -9.44
C ALA A 145 13.69 -2.14 -10.53
N ALA A 146 12.63 -1.39 -10.22
CA ALA A 146 12.06 -0.41 -11.14
C ALA A 146 13.04 0.72 -11.46
N ALA A 147 13.78 1.20 -10.45
CA ALA A 147 14.80 2.24 -10.62
C ALA A 147 15.92 1.80 -11.57
N GLU A 148 16.34 0.54 -11.51
CA GLU A 148 17.36 0.00 -12.45
C GLU A 148 16.86 -0.11 -13.88
N LEU A 149 15.56 -0.26 -14.11
CA LEU A 149 14.94 -0.39 -15.42
C LEU A 149 14.53 0.97 -16.02
N ALA A 150 14.43 2.01 -15.20
CA ALA A 150 13.95 3.31 -15.63
C ALA A 150 14.91 4.01 -16.60
N ALA A 151 14.36 4.74 -17.57
CA ALA A 151 15.12 5.50 -18.55
C ALA A 151 15.68 6.84 -18.00
N ARG A 152 15.42 7.14 -16.73
CA ARG A 152 15.83 8.37 -16.03
C ARG A 152 16.48 8.07 -14.69
N GLU A 153 17.08 9.08 -14.09
CA GLU A 153 17.65 8.95 -12.76
C GLU A 153 16.54 8.78 -11.71
N VAL A 154 16.66 7.74 -10.88
CA VAL A 154 15.69 7.42 -9.83
C VAL A 154 16.40 7.21 -8.51
N VAL A 155 15.89 7.85 -7.48
CA VAL A 155 16.39 7.74 -6.10
C VAL A 155 15.30 7.08 -5.24
N VAL A 156 15.56 5.89 -4.73
CA VAL A 156 14.61 5.18 -3.85
C VAL A 156 14.93 5.51 -2.41
N ILE A 157 14.04 6.25 -1.75
CA ILE A 157 14.13 6.52 -0.30
C ILE A 157 13.54 5.31 0.43
N PRO A 158 14.28 4.65 1.33
CA PRO A 158 13.89 3.36 1.89
C PRO A 158 12.82 3.48 3.00
N THR A 159 11.74 4.21 2.70
CA THR A 159 10.60 4.38 3.59
C THR A 159 9.85 3.06 3.81
N LYS A 160 9.63 2.70 5.06
CA LYS A 160 8.98 1.44 5.47
C LYS A 160 7.52 1.65 5.86
N THR A 161 7.11 2.90 6.06
CA THR A 161 5.78 3.28 6.51
C THR A 161 5.36 4.59 5.84
N VAL A 162 4.05 4.82 5.74
CA VAL A 162 3.50 6.08 5.23
C VAL A 162 3.95 7.29 6.05
N PRO A 163 3.97 7.27 7.40
CA PRO A 163 4.56 8.33 8.19
C PRO A 163 5.99 8.69 7.79
N GLN A 164 6.85 7.69 7.59
CA GLN A 164 8.21 7.93 7.11
C GLN A 164 8.23 8.62 5.73
N GLY A 165 7.33 8.24 4.83
CA GLY A 165 7.20 8.89 3.52
C GLY A 165 6.78 10.35 3.63
N ILE A 166 5.88 10.68 4.54
CA ILE A 166 5.44 12.06 4.80
C ILE A 166 6.62 12.89 5.33
N SER A 167 7.34 12.40 6.35
CA SER A 167 8.51 13.10 6.90
C SER A 167 9.63 13.23 5.87
N ALA A 168 9.85 12.23 5.02
CA ALA A 168 10.81 12.33 3.92
C ALA A 168 10.42 13.45 2.94
N MET A 169 9.15 13.58 2.57
CA MET A 169 8.71 14.68 1.70
C MET A 169 8.82 16.05 2.36
N LEU A 170 8.61 16.16 3.67
CA LEU A 170 8.82 17.39 4.42
C LEU A 170 10.30 17.80 4.49
N SER A 171 11.20 16.83 4.38
CA SER A 171 12.66 17.06 4.37
C SER A 171 13.21 17.34 2.97
N PHE A 172 12.39 17.22 1.92
CA PHE A 172 12.79 17.49 0.54
C PHE A 172 12.90 19.00 0.27
N ASP A 173 14.00 19.42 -0.35
CA ASP A 173 14.21 20.80 -0.81
C ASP A 173 14.58 20.83 -2.31
N PRO A 174 13.75 21.43 -3.17
CA PRO A 174 14.03 21.51 -4.60
C PRO A 174 15.30 22.35 -4.93
N GLY A 175 15.84 23.10 -3.98
CA GLY A 175 17.08 23.86 -4.14
C GLY A 175 18.36 23.08 -3.87
N MET A 176 18.25 21.89 -3.27
CA MET A 176 19.39 21.02 -2.96
C MET A 176 19.78 20.11 -4.13
N GLU A 177 21.00 19.58 -4.11
CA GLU A 177 21.42 18.54 -5.05
C GLU A 177 20.78 17.18 -4.74
N PRO A 178 20.67 16.25 -5.72
CA PRO A 178 20.00 14.97 -5.53
C PRO A 178 20.52 14.17 -4.34
N SER A 179 21.84 14.11 -4.18
CA SER A 179 22.49 13.38 -3.07
C SER A 179 22.27 14.03 -1.70
N GLU A 180 22.09 15.34 -1.65
CA GLU A 180 21.77 16.07 -0.41
C GLU A 180 20.31 15.80 -0.01
N ASN A 181 19.40 15.82 -0.99
CA ASN A 181 17.99 15.42 -0.76
C ASN A 181 17.88 13.95 -0.33
N GLU A 182 18.58 13.04 -1.00
CA GLU A 182 18.61 11.62 -0.62
C GLU A 182 19.05 11.44 0.83
N ALA A 183 20.13 12.12 1.23
CA ALA A 183 20.64 12.08 2.58
C ALA A 183 19.61 12.65 3.59
N ALA A 184 19.09 13.86 3.35
CA ALA A 184 18.12 14.50 4.24
C ALA A 184 16.84 13.68 4.41
N MET A 185 16.28 13.19 3.29
CA MET A 185 15.08 12.36 3.28
C MET A 185 15.29 10.99 3.94
N THR A 186 16.51 10.45 3.89
CA THR A 186 16.84 9.17 4.53
C THR A 186 17.12 9.33 6.02
N ASP A 187 17.84 10.37 6.41
CA ASP A 187 18.23 10.61 7.79
C ASP A 187 17.01 10.84 8.70
N CYS A 188 15.99 11.58 8.21
CA CYS A 188 14.79 11.87 8.97
C CYS A 188 13.98 10.61 9.33
N LEU A 189 14.11 9.52 8.56
CA LEU A 189 13.32 8.28 8.78
C LEU A 189 13.53 7.68 10.17
N SER A 190 14.73 7.83 10.73
CA SER A 190 15.08 7.31 12.05
C SER A 190 14.39 8.05 13.20
N GLY A 191 13.97 9.30 12.99
CA GLY A 191 13.22 10.11 13.95
C GLY A 191 11.74 9.77 14.05
N VAL A 192 11.19 9.12 13.03
CA VAL A 192 9.76 8.82 12.91
C VAL A 192 9.41 7.53 13.63
N MET A 193 8.69 7.64 14.73
CA MET A 193 8.02 6.50 15.37
C MET A 193 6.69 6.26 14.68
N THR A 194 6.49 5.07 14.10
CA THR A 194 5.22 4.68 13.48
C THR A 194 4.44 3.75 14.38
N MET A 195 3.22 4.16 14.73
CA MET A 195 2.28 3.31 15.46
C MET A 195 1.09 2.99 14.58
N GLN A 196 0.54 1.79 14.74
CA GLN A 196 -0.54 1.27 13.90
C GLN A 196 -1.52 0.48 14.75
N ILE A 197 -2.82 0.62 14.46
CA ILE A 197 -3.86 -0.24 15.03
C ILE A 197 -4.56 -0.95 13.87
N THR A 198 -4.57 -2.27 13.93
CA THR A 198 -5.25 -3.16 13.00
C THR A 198 -6.00 -4.26 13.74
N TYR A 199 -6.44 -5.29 13.06
CA TYR A 199 -7.15 -6.42 13.66
C TYR A 199 -6.45 -7.75 13.37
N ALA A 200 -6.68 -8.72 14.25
CA ALA A 200 -6.23 -10.10 14.07
C ALA A 200 -7.19 -10.84 13.15
N ALA A 201 -6.69 -11.32 12.01
CA ALA A 201 -7.49 -12.10 11.06
C ALA A 201 -7.72 -13.55 11.52
N ARG A 202 -6.93 -14.06 12.47
CA ARG A 202 -6.98 -15.43 13.00
C ARG A 202 -6.34 -15.50 14.39
N ASP A 203 -6.63 -16.57 15.12
CA ASP A 203 -5.97 -16.87 16.37
C ASP A 203 -4.48 -17.14 16.12
N SER A 204 -3.65 -16.63 16.99
CA SER A 204 -2.18 -16.85 16.96
C SER A 204 -1.56 -16.56 18.32
N ASP A 205 -0.38 -17.12 18.54
CA ASP A 205 0.51 -16.77 19.67
C ASP A 205 1.74 -16.08 19.05
N PHE A 206 1.99 -14.85 19.44
CA PHE A 206 3.08 -14.05 18.90
C PHE A 206 3.69 -13.18 19.99
N ASP A 207 5.01 -13.27 20.17
CA ASP A 207 5.79 -12.52 21.17
C ASP A 207 5.24 -12.61 22.61
N GLY A 208 4.60 -13.75 22.95
CA GLY A 208 4.02 -13.97 24.28
C GLY A 208 2.62 -13.35 24.46
N PHE A 209 2.02 -12.85 23.41
CA PHE A 209 0.63 -12.41 23.37
C PHE A 209 -0.26 -13.54 22.83
N ASP A 210 -1.31 -13.87 23.58
CA ASP A 210 -2.39 -14.72 23.11
C ASP A 210 -3.38 -13.85 22.32
N ILE A 211 -3.44 -14.05 21.00
CA ILE A 211 -4.19 -13.21 20.07
C ILE A 211 -5.37 -14.02 19.54
N HIS A 212 -6.58 -13.46 19.65
CA HIS A 212 -7.79 -14.07 19.11
C HIS A 212 -8.26 -13.33 17.84
N ALA A 213 -8.90 -14.06 16.95
CA ALA A 213 -9.50 -13.48 15.75
C ALA A 213 -10.49 -12.35 16.12
N GLY A 214 -10.30 -11.19 15.53
CA GLY A 214 -11.10 -10.00 15.82
C GLY A 214 -10.54 -9.08 16.90
N ASP A 215 -9.47 -9.48 17.61
CA ASP A 215 -8.79 -8.59 18.54
C ASP A 215 -8.12 -7.44 17.78
N TYR A 216 -8.07 -6.26 18.41
CA TYR A 216 -7.24 -5.16 17.93
C TYR A 216 -5.77 -5.43 18.25
N LEU A 217 -4.91 -5.13 17.29
CA LEU A 217 -3.47 -5.23 17.38
C LEU A 217 -2.84 -3.85 17.32
N GLY A 218 -2.12 -3.47 18.35
CA GLY A 218 -1.32 -2.25 18.38
C GLY A 218 0.14 -2.57 18.05
N LEU A 219 0.67 -1.91 17.05
CA LEU A 219 2.06 -2.05 16.60
C LEU A 219 2.79 -0.72 16.85
N CYS A 220 4.05 -0.81 17.24
CA CYS A 220 4.96 0.32 17.33
C CYS A 220 6.27 -0.06 16.61
N ASP A 221 6.61 0.66 15.56
CA ASP A 221 7.75 0.37 14.67
C ASP A 221 7.82 -1.09 14.20
N GLY A 222 6.65 -1.67 13.97
CA GLY A 222 6.47 -3.04 13.51
C GLY A 222 6.52 -4.12 14.60
N ALA A 223 6.82 -3.77 15.85
CA ALA A 223 6.73 -4.67 16.98
C ALA A 223 5.33 -4.60 17.62
N LEU A 224 4.82 -5.74 18.09
CA LEU A 224 3.53 -5.78 18.79
C LEU A 224 3.64 -5.06 20.15
N ALA A 225 2.84 -4.02 20.34
CA ALA A 225 2.78 -3.24 21.56
C ALA A 225 1.65 -3.70 22.51
N GLY A 226 0.64 -4.37 21.97
CA GLY A 226 -0.46 -4.93 22.72
C GLY A 226 -1.55 -5.52 21.85
N THR A 227 -2.41 -6.33 22.45
CA THR A 227 -3.62 -6.88 21.84
C THR A 227 -4.77 -6.79 22.82
N THR A 228 -5.97 -6.46 22.36
CA THR A 228 -7.17 -6.31 23.19
C THR A 228 -8.41 -6.18 22.33
N GLN A 229 -9.59 -6.36 22.93
CA GLN A 229 -10.88 -6.05 22.31
C GLN A 229 -11.33 -4.59 22.56
N ASP A 230 -10.56 -3.82 23.31
CA ASP A 230 -10.82 -2.40 23.59
C ASP A 230 -9.80 -1.51 22.87
N ILE A 231 -10.21 -0.92 21.73
CA ILE A 231 -9.37 -0.03 20.94
C ILE A 231 -8.91 1.21 21.72
N THR A 232 -9.73 1.68 22.68
CA THR A 232 -9.41 2.86 23.51
C THR A 232 -8.24 2.58 24.44
N ALA A 233 -8.23 1.39 25.07
CA ALA A 233 -7.11 0.95 25.90
C ALA A 233 -5.81 0.83 25.11
N LEU A 234 -5.91 0.40 23.86
CA LEU A 234 -4.77 0.27 22.95
C LEU A 234 -4.23 1.64 22.51
N LEU A 235 -5.12 2.58 22.17
CA LEU A 235 -4.76 3.96 21.88
C LEU A 235 -4.04 4.62 23.07
N ALA A 236 -4.52 4.42 24.30
CA ALA A 236 -3.86 4.92 25.51
C ALA A 236 -2.43 4.34 25.65
N THR A 237 -2.28 3.04 25.44
CA THR A 237 -0.96 2.38 25.48
C THR A 237 0.02 2.97 24.46
N LEU A 238 -0.45 3.27 23.24
CA LEU A 238 0.37 3.87 22.19
C LEU A 238 0.70 5.34 22.50
N ALA A 239 -0.27 6.09 23.04
CA ALA A 239 -0.06 7.47 23.46
C ALA A 239 0.99 7.58 24.58
N ASP A 240 0.92 6.68 25.59
CA ASP A 240 1.93 6.60 26.64
C ASP A 240 3.32 6.28 26.11
N LYS A 241 3.42 5.43 25.09
CA LYS A 241 4.70 5.13 24.41
C LYS A 241 5.27 6.34 23.69
N ALA A 242 4.43 7.12 22.99
CA ALA A 242 4.86 8.35 22.32
C ALA A 242 5.35 9.39 23.34
N ALA A 243 4.61 9.61 24.43
CA ALA A 243 4.99 10.49 25.52
C ALA A 243 6.30 10.06 26.20
N ALA A 244 6.45 8.77 26.51
CA ALA A 244 7.67 8.22 27.11
C ALA A 244 8.90 8.35 26.20
N ALA A 245 8.70 8.38 24.88
CA ALA A 245 9.75 8.62 23.89
C ALA A 245 10.05 10.11 23.67
N GLY A 246 9.33 11.03 24.37
CA GLY A 246 9.52 12.46 24.26
C GLY A 246 9.15 13.04 22.90
N LYS A 247 8.13 12.44 22.25
CA LYS A 247 7.66 12.90 20.95
C LYS A 247 6.86 14.18 21.07
N GLU A 248 7.18 15.17 20.24
CA GLU A 248 6.61 16.52 20.31
C GLU A 248 5.52 16.76 19.25
N PHE A 249 5.57 16.02 18.12
CA PHE A 249 4.59 16.12 17.02
C PHE A 249 3.96 14.76 16.76
N ILE A 250 2.64 14.69 16.89
CA ILE A 250 1.87 13.46 16.69
C ILE A 250 0.78 13.71 15.65
N ASN A 251 0.80 12.96 14.54
CA ASN A 251 -0.24 13.00 13.53
C ASN A 251 -1.00 11.67 13.53
N ILE A 252 -2.30 11.73 13.75
CA ILE A 252 -3.21 10.59 13.78
C ILE A 252 -3.99 10.55 12.46
N PHE A 253 -3.76 9.52 11.65
CA PHE A 253 -4.52 9.25 10.43
C PHE A 253 -5.54 8.16 10.73
N TYR A 254 -6.83 8.47 10.67
CA TYR A 254 -7.87 7.48 10.89
C TYR A 254 -8.33 6.84 9.58
N GLY A 255 -8.61 5.54 9.64
CA GLY A 255 -8.98 4.71 8.51
C GLY A 255 -10.44 4.82 8.11
N ALA A 256 -10.78 4.15 7.00
CA ALA A 256 -12.12 4.16 6.42
C ALA A 256 -13.22 3.61 7.37
N ASP A 257 -12.84 2.70 8.27
CA ASP A 257 -13.76 2.05 9.21
C ASP A 257 -13.92 2.81 10.55
N ILE A 258 -13.33 4.00 10.69
CA ILE A 258 -13.41 4.83 11.89
C ILE A 258 -14.30 6.04 11.62
N SER A 259 -15.28 6.27 12.50
CA SER A 259 -16.09 7.48 12.45
C SER A 259 -15.31 8.71 12.90
N GLU A 260 -15.68 9.90 12.40
CA GLU A 260 -15.06 11.16 12.84
C GLU A 260 -15.17 11.37 14.36
N ALA A 261 -16.29 10.98 14.96
CA ALA A 261 -16.49 11.07 16.41
C ALA A 261 -15.54 10.17 17.21
N ASP A 262 -15.26 8.94 16.72
CA ASP A 262 -14.29 8.04 17.35
C ASP A 262 -12.87 8.54 17.15
N ALA A 263 -12.58 9.14 15.99
CA ALA A 263 -11.29 9.76 15.71
C ALA A 263 -11.02 10.98 16.61
N GLU A 264 -12.02 11.81 16.87
CA GLU A 264 -11.93 12.92 17.83
C GLU A 264 -11.68 12.43 19.28
N GLN A 265 -12.26 11.29 19.66
CA GLN A 265 -11.97 10.67 20.96
C GLN A 265 -10.51 10.20 21.03
N ALA A 266 -9.98 9.61 19.94
CA ALA A 266 -8.57 9.24 19.87
C ALA A 266 -7.65 10.46 19.99
N LEU A 267 -7.98 11.56 19.31
CA LEU A 267 -7.27 12.84 19.42
C LEU A 267 -7.22 13.32 20.86
N ALA A 268 -8.40 13.41 21.53
CA ALA A 268 -8.49 13.87 22.90
C ALA A 268 -7.69 12.98 23.88
N LEU A 269 -7.67 11.67 23.62
CA LEU A 269 -6.93 10.71 24.42
C LEU A 269 -5.41 10.93 24.26
N PHE A 270 -4.90 11.12 23.06
CA PHE A 270 -3.49 11.43 22.82
C PHE A 270 -3.09 12.76 23.44
N GLN A 271 -3.92 13.81 23.37
CA GLN A 271 -3.69 15.10 24.04
C GLN A 271 -3.64 14.97 25.56
N GLN A 272 -4.41 14.04 26.14
CA GLN A 272 -4.41 13.77 27.57
C GLN A 272 -3.14 13.03 28.02
N HIS A 273 -2.69 12.04 27.26
CA HIS A 273 -1.55 11.18 27.60
C HIS A 273 -0.19 11.78 27.20
N ALA A 274 -0.17 12.63 26.18
CA ALA A 274 1.01 13.35 25.71
C ALA A 274 0.76 14.87 25.68
N PRO A 275 0.58 15.50 26.86
CA PRO A 275 0.14 16.91 26.98
C PRO A 275 1.17 17.91 26.43
N ASP A 276 2.43 17.51 26.30
CA ASP A 276 3.50 18.35 25.78
C ASP A 276 3.65 18.26 24.25
N ALA A 277 2.91 17.32 23.62
CA ALA A 277 2.95 17.13 22.18
C ALA A 277 1.84 17.92 21.47
N GLU A 278 2.16 18.43 20.27
CA GLU A 278 1.15 18.88 19.32
C GLU A 278 0.53 17.66 18.60
N VAL A 279 -0.79 17.48 18.77
CA VAL A 279 -1.50 16.32 18.20
C VAL A 279 -2.48 16.78 17.15
N ASN A 280 -2.32 16.26 15.94
CA ASN A 280 -3.15 16.55 14.79
C ASN A 280 -3.96 15.32 14.36
N LEU A 281 -5.17 15.54 13.85
CA LEU A 281 -6.06 14.50 13.33
C LEU A 281 -6.32 14.71 11.84
N VAL A 282 -6.14 13.65 11.05
CA VAL A 282 -6.31 13.67 9.60
C VAL A 282 -7.16 12.48 9.17
N SER A 283 -8.14 12.70 8.29
CA SER A 283 -8.85 11.62 7.64
C SER A 283 -7.95 10.97 6.60
N GLY A 284 -7.39 9.81 6.92
CA GLY A 284 -6.51 9.06 6.01
C GLY A 284 -7.28 8.21 5.01
N GLY A 285 -8.44 7.67 5.43
CA GLY A 285 -9.28 6.79 4.61
C GLY A 285 -8.62 5.46 4.24
N GLN A 286 -7.50 5.11 4.90
CA GLN A 286 -6.79 3.88 4.62
C GLN A 286 -7.62 2.65 5.05
N PRO A 287 -7.56 1.55 4.27
CA PRO A 287 -8.14 0.28 4.66
C PRO A 287 -7.25 -0.45 5.68
N ILE A 288 -7.80 -1.44 6.39
CA ILE A 288 -7.08 -2.39 7.27
C ILE A 288 -6.57 -1.77 8.57
N TYR A 289 -5.97 -0.59 8.51
CA TYR A 289 -5.54 0.12 9.70
C TYR A 289 -6.63 1.08 10.16
N TYR A 290 -7.16 0.82 11.35
CA TYR A 290 -8.06 1.75 12.03
C TYR A 290 -7.39 3.08 12.31
N TYR A 291 -6.14 3.01 12.77
CA TYR A 291 -5.30 4.17 12.99
C TYR A 291 -3.88 3.92 12.49
N LEU A 292 -3.32 4.92 11.84
CA LEU A 292 -1.92 5.02 11.50
C LEU A 292 -1.41 6.31 12.14
N ILE A 293 -0.35 6.24 12.96
CA ILE A 293 0.07 7.36 13.78
C ILE A 293 1.56 7.59 13.56
N SER A 294 1.91 8.84 13.24
CA SER A 294 3.29 9.34 13.23
C SER A 294 3.55 10.05 14.56
N ALA A 295 4.72 9.80 15.13
CA ALA A 295 5.19 10.56 16.28
C ALA A 295 6.69 10.91 16.10
N GLU A 296 7.01 12.21 16.19
CA GLU A 296 8.32 12.79 15.91
C GLU A 296 8.79 13.69 17.04
#